data_75f6a32f913c92a544f20bde9c861bf1
#
_entry.id   75f6a32f913c92a544f20bde9c861bf1
#
_cell.length_a   1.000
_cell.length_b   1.000
_cell.length_c   1.000
_cell.angle_alpha   90.00
_cell.angle_beta   90.00
_cell.angle_gamma   90.00
#
_symmetry.space_group_name_H-M   'P 1'
#
loop_
_entity.id
_entity.type
_entity.pdbx_description
1 polymer ?
#
loop_
_entity_poly.entity_id
_entity_poly.type
_entity_poly.pdbx_seq_one_letter_code
_entity_poly.pdbx_strand_id
1 'polypeptide(L)'
;MSLHGTIRQVYLLKRLLQVYCNGANRSSYRVFTERVLRMYLAINIVGLIVFLFIGFLFSKDKKNINWKAIAIMVVINIVLAAFLIGSPVGRHGVQAAADGFVWLVDASAKGTTFALGSWYNAKNLNFICSALMPILMVVPMFDILTYIGFLPWVIKWIGRGLSFITGQPKFESFFAVEMMFLGNTEVLAVSELQLRKMSKARNLTIAMMSMSCITAAMVGSYVEMMPGRYILTAIPINIINSLIATSLMNPVKVDAADDTIVTVNDTNEKKEPFFSFLGDSILGAGKLILIIIANVVAFVALAALIDKILGLFWKPLSLESILGVIMFPFSWLMGLNVHDAWILSQNMGMKLITNEFVVMGSMTNKIAHFTPHFQAVLTTFVTSFANFGTLGMIIGAFKGLVDKETNNYIARNIGYLVLSGILVSLLSAAMVGLFVW
;
A
#
# COMPACT_ATOMS: atom_id res chain seq x y z
N MET A 1 -15.21 29.06 -1.05
CA MET A 1 -16.51 28.80 -1.72
C MET A 1 -17.22 27.75 -0.87
N SER A 2 -18.41 28.05 -0.34
CA SER A 2 -19.04 27.25 0.71
C SER A 2 -19.60 25.92 0.20
N LEU A 3 -19.47 24.87 1.01
CA LEU A 3 -20.04 23.51 0.77
C LEU A 3 -21.53 23.53 0.33
N HIS A 4 -22.29 24.55 0.76
CA HIS A 4 -23.70 24.73 0.41
C HIS A 4 -23.95 25.02 -1.08
N GLY A 5 -23.00 25.64 -1.79
CA GLY A 5 -23.10 25.91 -3.22
C GLY A 5 -22.97 24.65 -4.08
N THR A 6 -22.08 23.75 -3.67
CA THR A 6 -21.75 22.53 -4.44
C THR A 6 -22.85 21.46 -4.30
N ILE A 7 -23.41 21.31 -3.11
CA ILE A 7 -24.57 20.41 -2.86
C ILE A 7 -25.79 20.86 -3.67
N ARG A 8 -26.02 22.17 -3.76
CA ARG A 8 -27.12 22.75 -4.55
C ARG A 8 -26.93 22.55 -6.06
N GLN A 9 -25.70 22.60 -6.56
CA GLN A 9 -25.41 22.32 -7.98
C GLN A 9 -25.58 20.83 -8.31
N VAL A 10 -25.13 19.93 -7.45
CA VAL A 10 -25.33 18.48 -7.64
C VAL A 10 -26.82 18.12 -7.53
N TYR A 11 -27.56 18.77 -6.64
CA TYR A 11 -29.03 18.59 -6.53
C TYR A 11 -29.76 19.19 -7.73
N LEU A 12 -29.31 20.33 -8.24
CA LEU A 12 -29.83 20.92 -9.47
C LEU A 12 -29.50 20.08 -10.70
N LEU A 13 -28.30 19.56 -10.80
CA LEU A 13 -27.90 18.63 -11.87
C LEU A 13 -28.69 17.32 -11.80
N LYS A 14 -28.88 16.74 -10.61
CA LYS A 14 -29.77 15.59 -10.40
C LYS A 14 -31.23 15.92 -10.76
N ARG A 15 -31.72 17.09 -10.40
CA ARG A 15 -33.09 17.53 -10.70
C ARG A 15 -33.25 17.87 -12.19
N LEU A 16 -32.29 18.51 -12.82
CA LEU A 16 -32.27 18.76 -14.28
C LEU A 16 -32.16 17.42 -15.04
N LEU A 17 -31.31 16.49 -14.56
CA LEU A 17 -31.23 15.14 -15.12
C LEU A 17 -32.56 14.36 -14.90
N GLN A 18 -33.20 14.48 -13.73
CA GLN A 18 -34.50 13.87 -13.47
C GLN A 18 -35.63 14.48 -14.32
N VAL A 19 -35.60 15.79 -14.55
CA VAL A 19 -36.56 16.48 -15.43
C VAL A 19 -36.31 16.16 -16.91
N TYR A 20 -35.07 16.04 -17.33
CA TYR A 20 -34.71 15.54 -18.66
C TYR A 20 -35.02 14.05 -18.85
N CYS A 21 -34.92 13.23 -17.78
CA CYS A 21 -35.24 11.81 -17.82
C CYS A 21 -36.73 11.47 -17.81
N ASN A 22 -37.61 12.37 -17.40
CA ASN A 22 -39.06 12.14 -17.51
C ASN A 22 -39.59 12.25 -18.96
N GLY A 23 -38.76 12.73 -19.89
CA GLY A 23 -39.09 12.78 -21.32
C GLY A 23 -38.15 11.99 -22.25
N ALA A 24 -36.97 11.56 -21.78
CA ALA A 24 -35.98 10.85 -22.58
C ALA A 24 -36.05 9.34 -22.34
N ASN A 25 -36.08 8.57 -23.42
CA ASN A 25 -36.12 7.13 -23.45
C ASN A 25 -35.02 6.52 -22.53
N ARG A 26 -35.39 5.62 -21.60
CA ARG A 26 -34.45 4.91 -20.70
C ARG A 26 -33.22 4.30 -21.42
N SER A 27 -33.38 3.98 -22.71
CA SER A 27 -32.30 3.48 -23.56
C SER A 27 -31.20 4.52 -23.80
N SER A 28 -31.54 5.79 -24.04
CA SER A 28 -30.57 6.87 -24.31
C SER A 28 -29.74 7.22 -23.09
N TYR A 29 -30.34 7.18 -21.87
CA TYR A 29 -29.62 7.39 -20.63
C TYR A 29 -28.60 6.27 -20.37
N ARG A 30 -29.02 5.01 -20.58
CA ARG A 30 -28.15 3.85 -20.43
C ARG A 30 -26.95 3.90 -21.37
N VAL A 31 -27.18 4.24 -22.63
CA VAL A 31 -26.10 4.40 -23.64
C VAL A 31 -25.14 5.53 -23.28
N PHE A 32 -25.65 6.66 -22.78
CA PHE A 32 -24.79 7.76 -22.32
C PHE A 32 -23.92 7.35 -21.13
N THR A 33 -24.51 6.72 -20.12
CA THR A 33 -23.77 6.26 -18.94
C THR A 33 -22.70 5.23 -19.31
N GLU A 34 -23.02 4.28 -20.18
CA GLU A 34 -22.07 3.29 -20.67
C GLU A 34 -20.90 3.94 -21.46
N ARG A 35 -21.17 4.97 -22.26
CA ARG A 35 -20.11 5.72 -22.97
C ARG A 35 -19.18 6.45 -22.01
N VAL A 36 -19.73 7.10 -20.99
CA VAL A 36 -18.95 7.79 -19.96
C VAL A 36 -18.07 6.82 -19.18
N LEU A 37 -18.62 5.66 -18.77
CA LEU A 37 -17.85 4.62 -18.09
C LEU A 37 -16.71 4.09 -18.97
N ARG A 38 -16.98 3.81 -20.26
CA ARG A 38 -15.94 3.36 -21.20
C ARG A 38 -14.84 4.41 -21.39
N MET A 39 -15.17 5.69 -21.38
CA MET A 39 -14.19 6.78 -21.48
C MET A 39 -13.26 6.77 -20.24
N TYR A 40 -13.81 6.69 -19.03
CA TYR A 40 -12.99 6.65 -17.82
C TYR A 40 -12.17 5.36 -17.70
N LEU A 41 -12.71 4.23 -18.14
CA LEU A 41 -11.95 2.98 -18.27
C LEU A 41 -10.77 3.14 -19.25
N ALA A 42 -10.98 3.76 -20.39
CA ALA A 42 -9.91 4.02 -21.35
C ALA A 42 -8.82 4.94 -20.75
N ILE A 43 -9.21 5.97 -20.02
CA ILE A 43 -8.28 6.85 -19.30
C ILE A 43 -7.46 6.04 -18.29
N ASN A 44 -8.08 5.13 -17.53
CA ASN A 44 -7.38 4.28 -16.57
C ASN A 44 -6.38 3.34 -17.25
N ILE A 45 -6.74 2.75 -18.40
CA ILE A 45 -5.81 1.92 -19.20
C ILE A 45 -4.62 2.75 -19.69
N VAL A 46 -4.87 3.96 -20.19
CA VAL A 46 -3.80 4.89 -20.58
C VAL A 46 -2.93 5.24 -19.36
N GLY A 47 -3.54 5.45 -18.19
CA GLY A 47 -2.83 5.70 -16.94
C GLY A 47 -1.87 4.56 -16.58
N LEU A 48 -2.32 3.31 -16.69
CA LEU A 48 -1.46 2.16 -16.44
C LEU A 48 -0.24 2.13 -17.37
N ILE A 49 -0.44 2.42 -18.66
CA ILE A 49 0.65 2.50 -19.65
C ILE A 49 1.62 3.64 -19.30
N VAL A 50 1.08 4.81 -18.93
CA VAL A 50 1.89 5.98 -18.53
C VAL A 50 2.71 5.67 -17.28
N PHE A 51 2.14 5.00 -16.28
CA PHE A 51 2.87 4.63 -15.06
C PHE A 51 4.00 3.63 -15.35
N LEU A 52 3.78 2.64 -16.20
CA LEU A 52 4.84 1.75 -16.67
C LEU A 52 5.92 2.52 -17.45
N PHE A 53 5.51 3.46 -18.29
CA PHE A 53 6.44 4.30 -19.06
C PHE A 53 7.28 5.21 -18.16
N ILE A 54 6.71 5.73 -17.06
CA ILE A 54 7.48 6.50 -16.05
C ILE A 54 8.56 5.59 -15.44
N GLY A 55 8.23 4.36 -15.04
CA GLY A 55 9.22 3.41 -14.55
C GLY A 55 10.36 3.16 -15.55
N PHE A 56 10.02 3.01 -16.84
CA PHE A 56 11.00 2.89 -17.92
C PHE A 56 11.85 4.16 -18.10
N LEU A 57 11.23 5.34 -18.03
CA LEU A 57 11.93 6.61 -18.22
C LEU A 57 13.05 6.80 -17.19
N PHE A 58 12.76 6.45 -15.93
CA PHE A 58 13.70 6.52 -14.80
C PHE A 58 14.54 5.26 -14.60
N SER A 59 14.59 4.36 -15.59
CA SER A 59 15.43 3.17 -15.52
C SER A 59 16.92 3.52 -15.52
N LYS A 60 17.66 2.90 -14.59
CA LYS A 60 19.13 3.02 -14.49
C LYS A 60 19.85 2.32 -15.64
N ASP A 61 19.28 1.26 -16.17
CA ASP A 61 19.84 0.50 -17.28
C ASP A 61 18.77 -0.03 -18.22
N LYS A 62 18.37 0.81 -19.17
CA LYS A 62 17.30 0.50 -20.15
C LYS A 62 17.60 -0.72 -21.04
N LYS A 63 18.90 -1.07 -21.21
CA LYS A 63 19.31 -2.19 -22.08
C LYS A 63 19.13 -3.54 -21.39
N ASN A 64 19.18 -3.57 -20.08
CA ASN A 64 19.07 -4.80 -19.29
C ASN A 64 17.66 -5.09 -18.77
N ILE A 65 16.65 -4.31 -19.18
CA ILE A 65 15.25 -4.55 -18.79
C ILE A 65 14.79 -5.88 -19.39
N ASN A 66 14.30 -6.78 -18.55
CA ASN A 66 13.66 -8.03 -18.96
C ASN A 66 12.18 -7.81 -19.27
N TRP A 67 11.89 -7.34 -20.48
CA TRP A 67 10.53 -7.05 -20.94
C TRP A 67 9.60 -8.26 -20.90
N LYS A 68 10.14 -9.48 -21.14
CA LYS A 68 9.35 -10.70 -21.06
C LYS A 68 8.85 -10.94 -19.64
N ALA A 69 9.73 -10.81 -18.64
CA ALA A 69 9.35 -10.96 -17.23
C ALA A 69 8.33 -9.90 -16.82
N ILE A 70 8.53 -8.64 -17.20
CA ILE A 70 7.61 -7.54 -16.91
C ILE A 70 6.24 -7.80 -17.53
N ALA A 71 6.17 -8.19 -18.79
CA ALA A 71 4.90 -8.50 -19.46
C ALA A 71 4.15 -9.65 -18.75
N ILE A 72 4.86 -10.71 -18.36
CA ILE A 72 4.28 -11.82 -17.59
C ILE A 72 3.73 -11.32 -16.25
N MET A 73 4.51 -10.53 -15.50
CA MET A 73 4.07 -9.99 -14.21
C MET A 73 2.86 -9.05 -14.34
N VAL A 74 2.82 -8.20 -15.37
CA VAL A 74 1.67 -7.33 -15.66
C VAL A 74 0.42 -8.18 -15.95
N VAL A 75 0.54 -9.21 -16.80
CA VAL A 75 -0.59 -10.10 -17.11
C VAL A 75 -1.07 -10.83 -15.86
N ILE A 76 -0.15 -11.41 -15.08
CA ILE A 76 -0.49 -12.11 -13.82
C ILE A 76 -1.23 -11.16 -12.91
N ASN A 77 -0.75 -9.92 -12.75
CA ASN A 77 -1.33 -8.96 -11.83
C ASN A 77 -2.72 -8.48 -12.28
N ILE A 78 -2.93 -8.30 -13.59
CA ILE A 78 -4.25 -8.00 -14.15
C ILE A 78 -5.20 -9.19 -13.94
N VAL A 79 -4.75 -10.42 -14.20
CA VAL A 79 -5.57 -11.63 -13.97
C VAL A 79 -5.90 -11.79 -12.49
N LEU A 80 -4.94 -11.53 -11.61
CA LEU A 80 -5.15 -11.57 -10.16
C LEU A 80 -6.18 -10.52 -9.72
N ALA A 81 -6.08 -9.28 -10.19
CA ALA A 81 -7.07 -8.24 -9.92
C ALA A 81 -8.46 -8.60 -10.46
N ALA A 82 -8.52 -9.11 -11.69
CA ALA A 82 -9.76 -9.61 -12.31
C ALA A 82 -10.38 -10.75 -11.48
N PHE A 83 -9.57 -11.66 -10.97
CA PHE A 83 -10.04 -12.75 -10.13
C PHE A 83 -10.56 -12.25 -8.79
N LEU A 84 -9.76 -11.46 -8.05
CA LEU A 84 -10.08 -11.02 -6.69
C LEU A 84 -11.30 -10.07 -6.66
N ILE A 85 -11.45 -9.22 -7.67
CA ILE A 85 -12.52 -8.19 -7.71
C ILE A 85 -13.62 -8.56 -8.70
N GLY A 86 -13.26 -9.04 -9.88
CA GLY A 86 -14.20 -9.30 -10.97
C GLY A 86 -14.99 -10.59 -10.78
N SER A 87 -14.37 -11.67 -10.28
CA SER A 87 -15.04 -12.95 -10.10
C SER A 87 -15.87 -13.01 -8.83
N PRO A 88 -17.02 -13.71 -8.82
CA PRO A 88 -17.80 -13.94 -7.60
C PRO A 88 -16.98 -14.69 -6.53
N VAL A 89 -16.23 -15.72 -6.93
CA VAL A 89 -15.42 -16.55 -6.03
C VAL A 89 -14.32 -15.72 -5.37
N GLY A 90 -13.59 -14.92 -6.15
CA GLY A 90 -12.54 -14.04 -5.62
C GLY A 90 -13.11 -13.01 -4.64
N ARG A 91 -14.22 -12.36 -5.00
CA ARG A 91 -14.89 -11.41 -4.10
C ARG A 91 -15.34 -12.04 -2.79
N HIS A 92 -15.95 -13.22 -2.84
CA HIS A 92 -16.36 -13.94 -1.63
C HIS A 92 -15.14 -14.34 -0.78
N GLY A 93 -14.06 -14.81 -1.42
CA GLY A 93 -12.82 -15.16 -0.71
C GLY A 93 -12.18 -13.96 -0.03
N VAL A 94 -12.05 -12.83 -0.73
CA VAL A 94 -11.50 -11.59 -0.17
C VAL A 94 -12.40 -11.04 0.95
N GLN A 95 -13.71 -11.08 0.76
CA GLN A 95 -14.67 -10.63 1.80
C GLN A 95 -14.57 -11.52 3.04
N ALA A 96 -14.57 -12.84 2.88
CA ALA A 96 -14.43 -13.78 3.99
C ALA A 96 -13.10 -13.58 4.75
N ALA A 97 -12.01 -13.29 4.04
CA ALA A 97 -10.75 -12.95 4.67
C ALA A 97 -10.82 -11.61 5.43
N ALA A 98 -11.49 -10.58 4.88
CA ALA A 98 -11.72 -9.31 5.56
C ALA A 98 -12.56 -9.51 6.83
N ASP A 99 -13.64 -10.28 6.74
CA ASP A 99 -14.50 -10.61 7.88
C ASP A 99 -13.73 -11.40 8.96
N GLY A 100 -12.78 -12.25 8.55
CA GLY A 100 -11.86 -12.94 9.45
C GLY A 100 -10.96 -11.95 10.23
N PHE A 101 -10.44 -10.91 9.58
CA PHE A 101 -9.69 -9.86 10.27
C PHE A 101 -10.57 -9.04 11.22
N VAL A 102 -11.80 -8.70 10.82
CA VAL A 102 -12.77 -8.02 11.72
C VAL A 102 -13.03 -8.89 12.95
N TRP A 103 -13.24 -10.21 12.77
CA TRP A 103 -13.42 -11.14 13.87
C TRP A 103 -12.22 -11.16 14.83
N LEU A 104 -10.99 -11.10 14.32
CA LEU A 104 -9.78 -10.98 15.14
C LEU A 104 -9.74 -9.65 15.90
N VAL A 105 -10.10 -8.55 15.26
CA VAL A 105 -10.18 -7.23 15.90
C VAL A 105 -11.23 -7.24 17.01
N ASP A 106 -12.41 -7.82 16.79
CA ASP A 106 -13.44 -7.97 17.81
C ASP A 106 -12.96 -8.81 19.00
N ALA A 107 -12.18 -9.86 18.75
CA ALA A 107 -11.57 -10.63 19.82
C ALA A 107 -10.56 -9.79 20.64
N SER A 108 -9.79 -8.92 19.99
CA SER A 108 -8.85 -8.00 20.65
C SER A 108 -9.56 -6.96 21.52
N ALA A 109 -10.80 -6.60 21.16
CA ALA A 109 -11.61 -5.62 21.85
C ALA A 109 -11.84 -5.96 23.33
N LYS A 110 -11.92 -7.26 23.67
CA LYS A 110 -12.06 -7.70 25.07
C LYS A 110 -10.85 -7.30 25.93
N GLY A 111 -9.63 -7.53 25.41
CA GLY A 111 -8.40 -7.13 26.11
C GLY A 111 -8.26 -5.60 26.18
N THR A 112 -8.58 -4.90 25.10
CA THR A 112 -8.54 -3.45 25.02
C THR A 112 -9.54 -2.81 26.00
N THR A 113 -10.78 -3.33 26.06
CA THR A 113 -11.81 -2.87 27.00
C THR A 113 -11.38 -3.09 28.44
N PHE A 114 -10.78 -4.24 28.75
CA PHE A 114 -10.27 -4.52 30.08
C PHE A 114 -9.15 -3.55 30.49
N ALA A 115 -8.22 -3.29 29.58
CA ALA A 115 -7.06 -2.44 29.87
C ALA A 115 -7.36 -0.94 29.87
N LEU A 116 -8.19 -0.46 28.95
CA LEU A 116 -8.44 0.96 28.70
C LEU A 116 -9.82 1.43 29.16
N GLY A 117 -10.73 0.54 29.52
CA GLY A 117 -12.02 0.84 30.13
C GLY A 117 -12.82 1.93 29.40
N SER A 118 -12.96 3.10 30.05
CA SER A 118 -13.75 4.21 29.54
C SER A 118 -13.26 4.79 28.20
N TRP A 119 -11.99 4.66 27.87
CA TRP A 119 -11.44 5.13 26.57
C TRP A 119 -11.97 4.31 25.40
N TYR A 120 -12.19 3.02 25.61
CA TYR A 120 -12.76 2.14 24.60
C TYR A 120 -14.29 2.20 24.54
N ASN A 121 -14.95 2.50 25.64
CA ASN A 121 -16.42 2.61 25.73
C ASN A 121 -16.94 4.01 25.33
N ALA A 122 -16.11 4.91 24.83
CA ALA A 122 -16.53 6.22 24.35
C ALA A 122 -17.41 6.10 23.09
N LYS A 123 -18.42 7.00 22.94
CA LYS A 123 -19.29 7.04 21.75
C LYS A 123 -18.52 7.19 20.44
N ASN A 124 -17.39 7.90 20.48
CA ASN A 124 -16.48 8.06 19.36
C ASN A 124 -15.12 7.53 19.80
N LEU A 125 -14.76 6.35 19.34
CA LEU A 125 -13.44 5.79 19.59
C LEU A 125 -12.37 6.67 18.95
N ASN A 126 -11.33 6.97 19.72
CA ASN A 126 -10.16 7.67 19.20
C ASN A 126 -9.34 6.72 18.31
N PHE A 127 -8.47 7.29 17.47
CA PHE A 127 -7.61 6.55 16.53
C PHE A 127 -6.76 5.46 17.22
N ILE A 128 -6.26 5.73 18.43
CA ILE A 128 -5.43 4.76 19.16
C ILE A 128 -6.24 3.51 19.51
N CYS A 129 -7.44 3.71 20.08
CA CYS A 129 -8.28 2.60 20.52
C CYS A 129 -8.88 1.80 19.35
N SER A 130 -9.32 2.48 18.29
CA SER A 130 -10.00 1.81 17.17
C SER A 130 -9.03 1.14 16.21
N ALA A 131 -7.95 1.82 15.83
CA ALA A 131 -7.07 1.35 14.77
C ALA A 131 -5.76 0.73 15.27
N LEU A 132 -5.18 1.20 16.39
CA LEU A 132 -3.86 0.74 16.80
C LEU A 132 -3.90 -0.40 17.83
N MET A 133 -4.86 -0.43 18.74
CA MET A 133 -4.91 -1.49 19.76
C MET A 133 -5.03 -2.91 19.18
N PRO A 134 -5.74 -3.16 18.08
CA PRO A 134 -5.76 -4.48 17.44
C PRO A 134 -4.38 -5.04 17.08
N ILE A 135 -3.39 -4.17 16.84
CA ILE A 135 -1.99 -4.57 16.52
C ILE A 135 -1.40 -5.45 17.62
N LEU A 136 -1.74 -5.19 18.91
CA LEU A 136 -1.25 -5.98 20.05
C LEU A 136 -1.67 -7.46 20.01
N MET A 137 -2.71 -7.80 19.25
CA MET A 137 -3.14 -9.18 19.08
C MET A 137 -2.74 -9.72 17.70
N VAL A 138 -2.94 -8.93 16.64
CA VAL A 138 -2.74 -9.40 15.26
C VAL A 138 -1.28 -9.69 14.98
N VAL A 139 -0.34 -8.82 15.41
CA VAL A 139 1.11 -9.04 15.22
C VAL A 139 1.56 -10.32 15.91
N PRO A 140 1.38 -10.52 17.23
CA PRO A 140 1.77 -11.75 17.89
C PRO A 140 1.13 -13.01 17.30
N MET A 141 -0.09 -12.92 16.78
CA MET A 141 -0.72 -14.06 16.09
C MET A 141 0.05 -14.45 14.82
N PHE A 142 0.45 -13.49 13.99
CA PHE A 142 1.28 -13.75 12.80
C PHE A 142 2.67 -14.27 13.19
N ASP A 143 3.25 -13.75 14.28
CA ASP A 143 4.52 -14.21 14.81
C ASP A 143 4.44 -15.66 15.31
N ILE A 144 3.33 -16.06 15.97
CA ILE A 144 3.07 -17.47 16.33
C ILE A 144 3.04 -18.34 15.07
N LEU A 145 2.36 -17.91 13.99
CA LEU A 145 2.33 -18.66 12.73
C LEU A 145 3.74 -18.78 12.12
N THR A 146 4.59 -17.78 12.32
CA THR A 146 6.00 -17.81 11.93
C THR A 146 6.78 -18.79 12.82
N TYR A 147 6.60 -18.75 14.14
CA TYR A 147 7.28 -19.60 15.11
C TYR A 147 7.00 -21.10 14.89
N ILE A 148 5.74 -21.46 14.60
CA ILE A 148 5.36 -22.86 14.31
C ILE A 148 5.81 -23.34 12.93
N GLY A 149 6.31 -22.42 12.07
CA GLY A 149 6.83 -22.75 10.74
C GLY A 149 5.78 -22.75 9.63
N PHE A 150 4.51 -22.44 9.94
CA PHE A 150 3.44 -22.41 8.95
C PHE A 150 3.66 -21.26 7.94
N LEU A 151 3.92 -20.08 8.43
CA LEU A 151 4.14 -18.90 7.58
C LEU A 151 5.39 -19.03 6.70
N PRO A 152 6.57 -19.43 7.19
CA PRO A 152 7.74 -19.71 6.36
C PRO A 152 7.49 -20.77 5.28
N TRP A 153 6.67 -21.79 5.60
CA TRP A 153 6.27 -22.80 4.61
C TRP A 153 5.44 -22.16 3.48
N VAL A 154 4.43 -21.36 3.80
CA VAL A 154 3.60 -20.64 2.81
C VAL A 154 4.46 -19.71 1.94
N ILE A 155 5.31 -18.89 2.58
CA ILE A 155 6.21 -17.94 1.91
C ILE A 155 7.12 -18.65 0.91
N LYS A 156 7.72 -19.77 1.35
CA LYS A 156 8.62 -20.56 0.50
C LYS A 156 7.94 -21.10 -0.75
N TRP A 157 6.70 -21.59 -0.63
CA TRP A 157 5.96 -22.12 -1.78
C TRP A 157 5.51 -21.02 -2.73
N ILE A 158 4.94 -19.94 -2.22
CA ILE A 158 4.48 -18.80 -3.05
C ILE A 158 5.69 -18.14 -3.74
N GLY A 159 6.79 -17.90 -3.01
CA GLY A 159 8.01 -17.29 -3.55
C GLY A 159 8.64 -18.12 -4.66
N ARG A 160 8.69 -19.46 -4.51
CA ARG A 160 9.15 -20.36 -5.58
C ARG A 160 8.26 -20.29 -6.82
N GLY A 161 6.94 -20.34 -6.62
CA GLY A 161 5.98 -20.21 -7.71
C GLY A 161 6.12 -18.89 -8.44
N LEU A 162 6.26 -17.79 -7.70
CA LEU A 162 6.42 -16.46 -8.25
C LEU A 162 7.72 -16.35 -9.06
N SER A 163 8.87 -16.80 -8.51
CA SER A 163 10.15 -16.81 -9.23
C SER A 163 10.08 -17.66 -10.48
N PHE A 164 9.50 -18.86 -10.40
CA PHE A 164 9.39 -19.77 -11.56
C PHE A 164 8.55 -19.17 -12.71
N ILE A 165 7.39 -18.57 -12.38
CA ILE A 165 6.48 -18.04 -13.38
C ILE A 165 7.01 -16.71 -13.96
N THR A 166 7.58 -15.86 -13.12
CA THR A 166 8.02 -14.51 -13.52
C THR A 166 9.44 -14.47 -14.05
N GLY A 167 10.26 -15.50 -13.76
CA GLY A 167 11.69 -15.50 -14.09
C GLY A 167 12.50 -14.46 -13.31
N GLN A 168 11.93 -13.94 -12.18
CA GLN A 168 12.66 -13.03 -11.28
C GLN A 168 13.60 -13.82 -10.38
N PRO A 169 14.69 -13.21 -9.88
CA PRO A 169 15.62 -13.88 -8.97
C PRO A 169 14.88 -14.43 -7.74
N LYS A 170 15.36 -15.58 -7.24
CA LYS A 170 14.70 -16.32 -6.16
C LYS A 170 14.56 -15.51 -4.88
N PHE A 171 15.63 -14.80 -4.50
CA PHE A 171 15.62 -14.03 -3.26
C PHE A 171 14.66 -12.84 -3.36
N GLU A 172 14.68 -12.07 -4.44
CA GLU A 172 13.78 -10.94 -4.65
C GLU A 172 12.31 -11.37 -4.66
N SER A 173 12.01 -12.52 -5.28
CA SER A 173 10.67 -13.11 -5.28
C SER A 173 10.25 -13.61 -3.90
N PHE A 174 11.17 -14.23 -3.15
CA PHE A 174 10.95 -14.67 -1.77
C PHE A 174 10.72 -13.47 -0.85
N PHE A 175 11.61 -12.47 -0.91
CA PHE A 175 11.53 -11.24 -0.13
C PHE A 175 10.22 -10.48 -0.38
N ALA A 176 9.77 -10.41 -1.63
CA ALA A 176 8.50 -9.80 -1.99
C ALA A 176 7.32 -10.47 -1.26
N VAL A 177 7.29 -11.81 -1.24
CA VAL A 177 6.24 -12.56 -0.54
C VAL A 177 6.38 -12.46 0.97
N GLU A 178 7.60 -12.47 1.49
CA GLU A 178 7.89 -12.34 2.92
C GLU A 178 7.36 -11.00 3.48
N MET A 179 7.52 -9.92 2.73
CA MET A 179 6.97 -8.59 3.07
C MET A 179 5.44 -8.53 3.14
N MET A 180 4.70 -9.52 2.60
CA MET A 180 3.24 -9.61 2.83
C MET A 180 2.89 -9.85 4.29
N PHE A 181 3.75 -10.56 4.99
CA PHE A 181 3.45 -11.13 6.30
C PHE A 181 4.23 -10.44 7.39
N LEU A 182 5.50 -10.13 7.15
CA LEU A 182 6.40 -9.48 8.09
C LEU A 182 6.53 -7.98 7.80
N GLY A 183 6.83 -7.20 8.82
CA GLY A 183 7.09 -5.77 8.67
C GLY A 183 8.38 -5.46 7.89
N ASN A 184 8.50 -4.28 7.31
CA ASN A 184 9.66 -3.88 6.50
C ASN A 184 10.99 -4.05 7.22
N THR A 185 11.06 -3.66 8.48
CA THR A 185 12.28 -3.74 9.30
C THR A 185 12.58 -5.17 9.72
N GLU A 186 11.55 -5.97 9.97
CA GLU A 186 11.66 -7.38 10.36
C GLU A 186 12.18 -8.22 9.21
N VAL A 187 11.60 -8.08 8.02
CA VAL A 187 12.05 -8.78 6.80
C VAL A 187 13.50 -8.45 6.48
N LEU A 188 13.89 -7.16 6.59
CA LEU A 188 15.27 -6.74 6.37
C LEU A 188 16.21 -7.39 7.41
N ALA A 189 15.81 -7.44 8.68
CA ALA A 189 16.62 -8.06 9.75
C ALA A 189 16.80 -9.55 9.52
N VAL A 190 15.74 -10.29 9.22
CA VAL A 190 15.80 -11.74 8.91
C VAL A 190 16.66 -12.00 7.67
N SER A 191 16.68 -11.07 6.72
CA SER A 191 17.44 -11.16 5.47
C SER A 191 18.90 -10.70 5.60
N GLU A 192 19.40 -10.30 6.77
CA GLU A 192 20.73 -9.69 6.97
C GLU A 192 21.85 -10.49 6.29
N LEU A 193 21.92 -11.79 6.50
CA LEU A 193 22.97 -12.66 5.93
C LEU A 193 22.96 -12.63 4.40
N GLN A 194 21.80 -12.56 3.78
CA GLN A 194 21.65 -12.45 2.35
C GLN A 194 22.04 -11.05 1.86
N LEU A 195 21.59 -10.00 2.53
CA LEU A 195 21.87 -8.60 2.19
C LEU A 195 23.38 -8.31 2.21
N ARG A 196 24.11 -8.85 3.18
CA ARG A 196 25.59 -8.72 3.27
C ARG A 196 26.34 -9.36 2.10
N LYS A 197 25.79 -10.41 1.48
CA LYS A 197 26.37 -11.11 0.33
C LYS A 197 26.00 -10.50 -1.01
N MET A 198 24.96 -9.66 -1.04
CA MET A 198 24.41 -9.10 -2.27
C MET A 198 25.18 -7.85 -2.71
N SER A 199 25.19 -7.61 -4.03
CA SER A 199 25.72 -6.38 -4.60
C SER A 199 24.92 -5.15 -4.15
N LYS A 200 25.54 -3.97 -4.17
CA LYS A 200 24.90 -2.68 -3.85
C LYS A 200 23.64 -2.43 -4.69
N ALA A 201 23.67 -2.81 -5.97
CA ALA A 201 22.54 -2.65 -6.88
C ALA A 201 21.37 -3.55 -6.47
N ARG A 202 21.61 -4.81 -6.06
CA ARG A 202 20.56 -5.71 -5.54
C ARG A 202 20.01 -5.20 -4.21
N ASN A 203 20.89 -4.73 -3.30
CA ASN A 203 20.43 -4.11 -2.04
C ASN A 203 19.55 -2.88 -2.28
N LEU A 204 19.83 -2.08 -3.31
CA LEU A 204 18.97 -0.98 -3.73
C LEU A 204 17.58 -1.50 -4.20
N THR A 205 17.54 -2.61 -4.96
CA THR A 205 16.27 -3.25 -5.35
C THR A 205 15.44 -3.61 -4.12
N ILE A 206 16.06 -4.25 -3.13
CA ILE A 206 15.38 -4.62 -1.87
C ILE A 206 14.88 -3.37 -1.12
N ALA A 207 15.70 -2.32 -1.01
CA ALA A 207 15.30 -1.07 -0.39
C ALA A 207 14.10 -0.41 -1.13
N MET A 208 14.09 -0.44 -2.46
CA MET A 208 12.98 0.06 -3.28
C MET A 208 11.71 -0.77 -3.09
N MET A 209 11.82 -2.11 -3.00
CA MET A 209 10.68 -2.99 -2.73
C MET A 209 10.09 -2.71 -1.35
N SER A 210 10.92 -2.49 -0.34
CA SER A 210 10.52 -2.19 1.04
C SER A 210 9.69 -0.91 1.17
N MET A 211 9.78 0.03 0.21
CA MET A 211 8.99 1.27 0.21
C MET A 211 7.49 1.07 -0.05
N SER A 212 7.10 -0.02 -0.69
CA SER A 212 5.74 -0.14 -1.25
C SER A 212 4.89 -1.22 -0.60
N CYS A 213 5.48 -2.12 0.16
CA CYS A 213 4.76 -3.25 0.72
C CYS A 213 4.07 -2.91 2.04
N ILE A 214 3.03 -3.67 2.33
CA ILE A 214 2.28 -3.62 3.58
C ILE A 214 2.19 -5.02 4.15
N THR A 215 2.33 -5.13 5.44
CA THR A 215 2.23 -6.41 6.14
C THR A 215 0.79 -6.77 6.46
N ALA A 216 0.45 -8.05 6.36
CA ALA A 216 -0.84 -8.60 6.76
C ALA A 216 -1.19 -8.27 8.23
N ALA A 217 -0.18 -8.12 9.10
CA ALA A 217 -0.38 -7.73 10.48
C ALA A 217 -1.06 -6.36 10.66
N MET A 218 -0.92 -5.45 9.69
CA MET A 218 -1.56 -4.13 9.71
C MET A 218 -3.00 -4.14 9.19
N VAL A 219 -3.42 -5.22 8.52
CA VAL A 219 -4.77 -5.34 7.93
C VAL A 219 -5.86 -5.15 8.97
N GLY A 220 -5.70 -5.72 10.17
CA GLY A 220 -6.66 -5.55 11.26
C GLY A 220 -6.97 -4.09 11.58
N SER A 221 -5.95 -3.23 11.59
CA SER A 221 -6.12 -1.78 11.80
C SER A 221 -6.79 -1.08 10.61
N TYR A 222 -6.48 -1.51 9.41
CA TYR A 222 -6.95 -0.83 8.20
C TYR A 222 -8.40 -1.14 7.86
N VAL A 223 -8.88 -2.36 8.15
CA VAL A 223 -10.27 -2.75 7.90
C VAL A 223 -11.27 -1.99 8.77
N GLU A 224 -10.82 -1.44 9.89
CA GLU A 224 -11.60 -0.53 10.73
C GLU A 224 -11.80 0.87 10.10
N MET A 225 -10.94 1.24 9.17
CA MET A 225 -10.92 2.59 8.59
C MET A 225 -11.37 2.62 7.13
N MET A 226 -11.11 1.57 6.37
CA MET A 226 -11.32 1.53 4.92
C MET A 226 -11.96 0.21 4.50
N PRO A 227 -12.61 0.14 3.31
CA PRO A 227 -13.24 -1.09 2.85
C PRO A 227 -12.26 -2.27 2.74
N GLY A 228 -12.37 -3.25 3.63
CA GLY A 228 -11.44 -4.36 3.81
C GLY A 228 -11.17 -5.17 2.54
N ARG A 229 -12.19 -5.33 1.67
CA ARG A 229 -12.04 -6.01 0.38
C ARG A 229 -10.97 -5.39 -0.52
N TYR A 230 -10.82 -4.07 -0.53
CA TYR A 230 -9.81 -3.39 -1.35
C TYR A 230 -8.43 -3.41 -0.70
N ILE A 231 -8.38 -3.38 0.64
CA ILE A 231 -7.13 -3.54 1.41
C ILE A 231 -6.51 -4.90 1.11
N LEU A 232 -7.28 -5.99 1.29
CA LEU A 232 -6.78 -7.34 1.07
C LEU A 232 -6.42 -7.61 -0.40
N THR A 233 -7.16 -7.00 -1.33
CA THR A 233 -6.83 -7.06 -2.75
C THR A 233 -5.53 -6.32 -3.07
N ALA A 234 -5.28 -5.19 -2.41
CA ALA A 234 -4.08 -4.38 -2.63
C ALA A 234 -2.79 -5.13 -2.28
N ILE A 235 -2.79 -5.96 -1.24
CA ILE A 235 -1.58 -6.63 -0.74
C ILE A 235 -0.88 -7.46 -1.84
N PRO A 236 -1.50 -8.50 -2.42
CA PRO A 236 -0.83 -9.32 -3.43
C PRO A 236 -0.55 -8.54 -4.73
N ILE A 237 -1.38 -7.56 -5.07
CA ILE A 237 -1.16 -6.69 -6.24
C ILE A 237 0.06 -5.80 -6.04
N ASN A 238 0.24 -5.21 -4.84
CA ASN A 238 1.41 -4.40 -4.50
C ASN A 238 2.72 -5.17 -4.63
N ILE A 239 2.73 -6.45 -4.23
CA ILE A 239 3.93 -7.29 -4.31
C ILE A 239 4.38 -7.49 -5.75
N ILE A 240 3.47 -7.86 -6.63
CA ILE A 240 3.81 -8.05 -8.03
C ILE A 240 4.20 -6.70 -8.66
N ASN A 241 3.54 -5.60 -8.30
CA ASN A 241 3.91 -4.27 -8.77
C ASN A 241 5.25 -3.80 -8.21
N SER A 242 5.66 -4.21 -7.00
CA SER A 242 7.00 -3.90 -6.49
C SER A 242 8.09 -4.56 -7.32
N LEU A 243 7.88 -5.81 -7.75
CA LEU A 243 8.78 -6.49 -8.68
C LEU A 243 8.77 -5.83 -10.06
N ILE A 244 7.62 -5.42 -10.58
CA ILE A 244 7.51 -4.70 -11.87
C ILE A 244 8.27 -3.37 -11.80
N ALA A 245 8.01 -2.55 -10.78
CA ALA A 245 8.62 -1.23 -10.63
C ALA A 245 10.15 -1.34 -10.49
N THR A 246 10.63 -2.27 -9.66
CA THR A 246 12.07 -2.46 -9.46
C THR A 246 12.74 -3.05 -10.69
N SER A 247 12.12 -3.98 -11.40
CA SER A 247 12.63 -4.54 -12.65
C SER A 247 12.70 -3.51 -13.78
N LEU A 248 11.82 -2.49 -13.77
CA LEU A 248 11.88 -1.37 -14.70
C LEU A 248 12.95 -0.35 -14.31
N MET A 249 12.97 0.06 -13.04
CA MET A 249 13.76 1.20 -12.60
C MET A 249 15.22 0.83 -12.26
N ASN A 250 15.45 -0.36 -11.72
CA ASN A 250 16.76 -0.85 -11.33
C ASN A 250 16.98 -2.30 -11.82
N PRO A 251 17.01 -2.55 -13.13
CA PRO A 251 17.18 -3.88 -13.68
C PRO A 251 18.58 -4.41 -13.32
N VAL A 252 18.63 -5.48 -12.55
CA VAL A 252 19.87 -6.13 -12.12
C VAL A 252 19.89 -7.56 -12.65
N LYS A 253 20.96 -7.92 -13.33
CA LYS A 253 21.21 -9.33 -13.70
C LYS A 253 21.81 -10.06 -12.52
N VAL A 254 21.27 -11.21 -12.22
CA VAL A 254 21.76 -12.10 -11.16
C VAL A 254 22.23 -13.39 -11.83
N ASP A 255 23.50 -13.72 -11.63
CA ASP A 255 24.06 -14.97 -12.13
C ASP A 255 23.49 -16.17 -11.37
N ALA A 256 23.38 -17.33 -12.04
CA ALA A 256 22.80 -18.53 -11.44
C ALA A 256 23.50 -18.98 -10.13
N ALA A 257 24.80 -18.68 -10.01
CA ALA A 257 25.59 -18.96 -8.79
C ALA A 257 25.19 -18.06 -7.60
N ASP A 258 24.78 -16.83 -7.89
CA ASP A 258 24.38 -15.82 -6.88
C ASP A 258 22.87 -15.83 -6.62
N ASP A 259 22.09 -16.61 -7.38
CA ASP A 259 20.65 -16.76 -7.23
C ASP A 259 20.30 -17.80 -6.16
N THR A 260 20.77 -17.57 -4.95
CA THR A 260 20.56 -18.42 -3.78
C THR A 260 19.76 -17.68 -2.71
N ILE A 261 19.04 -18.45 -1.87
CA ILE A 261 18.39 -17.94 -0.67
C ILE A 261 19.16 -18.49 0.51
N VAL A 262 19.80 -17.59 1.27
CA VAL A 262 20.46 -17.95 2.54
C VAL A 262 19.39 -17.85 3.64
N THR A 263 19.01 -18.97 4.22
CA THR A 263 18.03 -19.02 5.32
C THR A 263 18.75 -19.17 6.66
N VAL A 264 18.19 -18.55 7.71
CA VAL A 264 18.68 -18.67 9.10
C VAL A 264 18.64 -20.13 9.60
N ASN A 265 17.87 -21.02 8.96
CA ASN A 265 17.89 -22.46 9.26
C ASN A 265 19.23 -23.15 8.96
N ASP A 266 20.17 -22.47 8.29
CA ASP A 266 21.55 -22.96 8.11
C ASP A 266 22.45 -22.67 9.33
N THR A 267 21.98 -21.88 10.29
CA THR A 267 22.59 -21.70 11.60
C THR A 267 21.94 -22.65 12.59
N ASN A 268 22.73 -23.49 13.24
CA ASN A 268 22.30 -24.44 14.29
C ASN A 268 21.80 -23.74 15.59
N GLU A 269 21.13 -22.61 15.48
CA GLU A 269 20.58 -21.89 16.63
C GLU A 269 19.32 -22.60 17.14
N LYS A 270 19.32 -22.93 18.42
CA LYS A 270 18.14 -23.49 19.11
C LYS A 270 17.03 -22.47 19.10
N LYS A 271 15.83 -22.89 18.71
CA LYS A 271 14.64 -22.04 18.80
C LYS A 271 14.49 -21.51 20.22
N GLU A 272 14.21 -20.23 20.34
CA GLU A 272 13.89 -19.59 21.60
C GLU A 272 12.65 -20.26 22.25
N PRO A 273 12.56 -20.36 23.60
CA PRO A 273 11.36 -20.85 24.27
C PRO A 273 10.11 -20.05 23.89
N PHE A 274 9.00 -20.75 23.64
CA PHE A 274 7.76 -20.16 23.11
C PHE A 274 7.27 -18.92 23.89
N PHE A 275 7.26 -18.95 25.21
CA PHE A 275 6.77 -17.82 26.00
C PHE A 275 7.74 -16.63 26.03
N SER A 276 9.04 -16.85 25.88
CA SER A 276 10.01 -15.77 25.69
C SER A 276 9.74 -15.08 24.34
N PHE A 277 9.69 -15.85 23.28
CA PHE A 277 9.34 -15.39 21.93
C PHE A 277 8.00 -14.60 21.90
N LEU A 278 6.95 -15.14 22.54
CA LEU A 278 5.64 -14.48 22.61
C LEU A 278 5.71 -13.16 23.39
N GLY A 279 6.49 -13.11 24.47
CA GLY A 279 6.71 -11.88 25.24
C GLY A 279 7.37 -10.80 24.40
N ASP A 280 8.42 -11.16 23.66
CA ASP A 280 9.13 -10.23 22.77
C ASP A 280 8.26 -9.75 21.62
N SER A 281 7.44 -10.63 21.05
CA SER A 281 6.47 -10.28 20.01
C SER A 281 5.43 -9.25 20.52
N ILE A 282 4.87 -9.45 21.71
CA ILE A 282 3.91 -8.49 22.31
C ILE A 282 4.60 -7.14 22.57
N LEU A 283 5.81 -7.14 23.10
CA LEU A 283 6.59 -5.92 23.33
C LEU A 283 6.93 -5.21 21.99
N GLY A 284 7.28 -5.98 20.97
CA GLY A 284 7.50 -5.51 19.60
C GLY A 284 6.27 -4.81 19.03
N ALA A 285 5.09 -5.43 19.16
CA ALA A 285 3.82 -4.85 18.75
C ALA A 285 3.50 -3.54 19.51
N GLY A 286 3.76 -3.49 20.81
CA GLY A 286 3.62 -2.28 21.63
C GLY A 286 4.57 -1.16 21.16
N LYS A 287 5.82 -1.49 20.88
CA LYS A 287 6.81 -0.54 20.31
C LYS A 287 6.36 -0.02 18.94
N LEU A 288 5.81 -0.88 18.09
CA LEU A 288 5.27 -0.47 16.78
C LEU A 288 4.15 0.56 16.92
N ILE A 289 3.22 0.36 17.85
CA ILE A 289 2.15 1.32 18.15
C ILE A 289 2.74 2.67 18.56
N LEU A 290 3.72 2.68 19.46
CA LEU A 290 4.38 3.92 19.90
C LEU A 290 5.07 4.63 18.73
N ILE A 291 5.73 3.90 17.84
CA ILE A 291 6.37 4.45 16.64
C ILE A 291 5.31 5.08 15.72
N ILE A 292 4.18 4.42 15.52
CA ILE A 292 3.08 4.94 14.68
C ILE A 292 2.52 6.23 15.29
N ILE A 293 2.22 6.23 16.60
CA ILE A 293 1.71 7.43 17.30
C ILE A 293 2.71 8.58 17.18
N ALA A 294 3.98 8.33 17.47
CA ALA A 294 5.03 9.35 17.41
C ALA A 294 5.16 9.95 16.00
N ASN A 295 5.16 9.09 14.96
CA ASN A 295 5.21 9.52 13.57
C ASN A 295 3.98 10.33 13.17
N VAL A 296 2.77 9.85 13.51
CA VAL A 296 1.53 10.58 13.20
C VAL A 296 1.55 11.97 13.84
N VAL A 297 1.86 12.04 15.13
CA VAL A 297 1.90 13.34 15.87
C VAL A 297 2.96 14.27 15.26
N ALA A 298 4.18 13.77 15.02
CA ALA A 298 5.27 14.59 14.51
C ALA A 298 5.00 15.09 13.08
N PHE A 299 4.64 14.19 12.15
CA PHE A 299 4.44 14.58 10.75
C PHE A 299 3.19 15.43 10.53
N VAL A 300 2.10 15.16 11.25
CA VAL A 300 0.90 16.03 11.19
C VAL A 300 1.20 17.41 11.76
N ALA A 301 1.94 17.50 12.89
CA ALA A 301 2.33 18.78 13.47
C ALA A 301 3.28 19.57 12.55
N LEU A 302 4.26 18.89 11.93
CA LEU A 302 5.15 19.52 10.95
C LEU A 302 4.41 19.99 9.70
N ALA A 303 3.50 19.19 9.16
CA ALA A 303 2.65 19.58 8.04
C ALA A 303 1.82 20.83 8.40
N ALA A 304 1.17 20.83 9.57
CA ALA A 304 0.39 21.97 10.05
C ALA A 304 1.25 23.23 10.29
N LEU A 305 2.51 23.07 10.72
CA LEU A 305 3.45 24.20 10.85
C LEU A 305 3.81 24.78 9.48
N ILE A 306 4.11 23.91 8.51
CA ILE A 306 4.40 24.33 7.13
C ILE A 306 3.18 25.05 6.52
N ASP A 307 1.98 24.51 6.72
CA ASP A 307 0.75 25.12 6.21
C ASP A 307 0.49 26.49 6.84
N LYS A 308 0.79 26.68 8.12
CA LYS A 308 0.72 28.03 8.75
C LYS A 308 1.71 28.99 8.09
N ILE A 309 2.93 28.55 7.80
CA ILE A 309 3.94 29.38 7.14
C ILE A 309 3.50 29.71 5.70
N LEU A 310 3.05 28.72 4.95
CA LEU A 310 2.53 28.92 3.58
C LEU A 310 1.32 29.85 3.55
N GLY A 311 0.42 29.72 4.53
CA GLY A 311 -0.77 30.55 4.69
C GLY A 311 -0.47 32.02 4.96
N LEU A 312 0.74 32.38 5.40
CA LEU A 312 1.19 33.78 5.52
C LEU A 312 1.36 34.44 4.14
N PHE A 313 1.73 33.65 3.11
CA PHE A 313 1.91 34.13 1.76
C PHE A 313 0.59 34.11 0.96
N TRP A 314 -0.19 33.04 1.13
CA TRP A 314 -1.49 32.89 0.46
C TRP A 314 -2.36 31.89 1.21
N LYS A 315 -3.50 32.36 1.76
CA LYS A 315 -4.38 31.56 2.64
C LYS A 315 -4.78 30.17 2.11
N PRO A 316 -5.07 29.94 0.81
CA PRO A 316 -5.39 28.62 0.28
C PRO A 316 -4.18 27.69 0.10
N LEU A 317 -2.97 28.18 0.28
CA LEU A 317 -1.77 27.40 0.04
C LEU A 317 -1.49 26.48 1.23
N SER A 318 -1.46 25.18 0.97
CA SER A 318 -1.08 24.14 1.92
C SER A 318 -0.15 23.15 1.24
N LEU A 319 0.58 22.38 2.04
CA LEU A 319 1.47 21.36 1.53
C LEU A 319 0.72 20.29 0.74
N GLU A 320 -0.47 19.90 1.22
CA GLU A 320 -1.35 18.99 0.52
C GLU A 320 -1.86 19.57 -0.82
N SER A 321 -2.15 20.87 -0.87
CA SER A 321 -2.59 21.51 -2.13
C SER A 321 -1.46 21.58 -3.16
N ILE A 322 -0.23 21.85 -2.74
CA ILE A 322 0.95 21.86 -3.62
C ILE A 322 1.19 20.46 -4.20
N LEU A 323 1.27 19.46 -3.33
CA LEU A 323 1.45 18.08 -3.78
C LEU A 323 0.21 17.55 -4.51
N GLY A 324 -0.99 18.02 -4.13
CA GLY A 324 -2.21 17.74 -4.84
C GLY A 324 -2.16 18.18 -6.30
N VAL A 325 -1.64 19.37 -6.59
CA VAL A 325 -1.43 19.83 -7.98
C VAL A 325 -0.47 18.91 -8.73
N ILE A 326 0.65 18.51 -8.11
CA ILE A 326 1.64 17.60 -8.70
C ILE A 326 1.03 16.21 -8.95
N MET A 327 0.21 15.71 -8.01
CA MET A 327 -0.41 14.38 -8.08
C MET A 327 -1.67 14.35 -8.95
N PHE A 328 -2.26 15.52 -9.29
CA PHE A 328 -3.52 15.59 -10.02
C PHE A 328 -3.51 14.86 -11.38
N PRO A 329 -2.50 15.00 -12.24
CA PRO A 329 -2.47 14.26 -13.50
C PRO A 329 -2.50 12.75 -13.30
N PHE A 330 -1.81 12.24 -12.26
CA PHE A 330 -1.76 10.81 -11.96
C PHE A 330 -3.08 10.30 -11.39
N SER A 331 -3.73 11.06 -10.52
CA SER A 331 -5.05 10.72 -9.99
C SER A 331 -6.13 10.72 -11.09
N TRP A 332 -6.09 11.69 -11.99
CA TRP A 332 -7.01 11.75 -13.13
C TRP A 332 -6.82 10.58 -14.09
N LEU A 333 -5.58 10.17 -14.34
CA LEU A 333 -5.23 8.99 -15.14
C LEU A 333 -5.72 7.66 -14.54
N MET A 334 -6.21 7.65 -13.31
CA MET A 334 -6.89 6.47 -12.73
C MET A 334 -8.37 6.36 -13.12
N GLY A 335 -8.83 7.16 -14.09
CA GLY A 335 -10.22 7.09 -14.59
C GLY A 335 -11.22 7.78 -13.69
N LEU A 336 -10.83 8.85 -13.03
CA LEU A 336 -11.69 9.65 -12.17
C LEU A 336 -12.17 10.92 -12.87
N ASN A 337 -13.35 11.42 -12.50
CA ASN A 337 -13.76 12.76 -12.88
C ASN A 337 -12.88 13.81 -12.19
N VAL A 338 -12.89 15.05 -12.69
CA VAL A 338 -12.01 16.13 -12.21
C VAL A 338 -12.14 16.40 -10.71
N HIS A 339 -13.35 16.35 -10.16
CA HIS A 339 -13.60 16.59 -8.74
C HIS A 339 -13.02 15.47 -7.87
N ASP A 340 -13.31 14.22 -8.20
CA ASP A 340 -12.81 13.07 -7.45
C ASP A 340 -11.29 12.92 -7.62
N ALA A 341 -10.76 13.19 -8.80
CA ALA A 341 -9.33 13.22 -9.07
C ALA A 341 -8.62 14.27 -8.20
N TRP A 342 -9.23 15.45 -8.00
CA TRP A 342 -8.67 16.47 -7.11
C TRP A 342 -8.66 16.01 -5.65
N ILE A 343 -9.74 15.39 -5.16
CA ILE A 343 -9.79 14.85 -3.80
C ILE A 343 -8.74 13.73 -3.63
N LEU A 344 -8.65 12.83 -4.60
CA LEU A 344 -7.65 11.77 -4.56
C LEU A 344 -6.23 12.34 -4.53
N SER A 345 -5.91 13.32 -5.38
CA SER A 345 -4.58 13.91 -5.47
C SER A 345 -4.12 14.57 -4.17
N GLN A 346 -5.02 15.22 -3.44
CA GLN A 346 -4.73 15.78 -2.13
C GLN A 346 -4.44 14.68 -1.10
N ASN A 347 -5.21 13.59 -1.11
CA ASN A 347 -4.96 12.43 -0.26
C ASN A 347 -3.64 11.71 -0.61
N MET A 348 -3.28 11.68 -1.89
CA MET A 348 -1.97 11.17 -2.33
C MET A 348 -0.83 12.03 -1.77
N GLY A 349 -0.94 13.35 -1.85
CA GLY A 349 0.02 14.29 -1.27
C GLY A 349 0.13 14.14 0.25
N MET A 350 -1.01 14.10 0.95
CA MET A 350 -1.07 13.90 2.39
C MET A 350 -0.37 12.60 2.82
N LYS A 351 -0.63 11.48 2.09
CA LYS A 351 0.03 10.21 2.36
C LYS A 351 1.55 10.28 2.28
N LEU A 352 2.09 10.95 1.28
CA LEU A 352 3.53 11.06 1.08
C LEU A 352 4.23 11.81 2.22
N ILE A 353 3.60 12.87 2.72
CA ILE A 353 4.15 13.71 3.78
C ILE A 353 3.98 13.06 5.13
N THR A 354 2.79 12.55 5.40
CA THR A 354 2.42 11.95 6.69
C THR A 354 2.58 10.44 6.64
N ASN A 355 1.48 9.72 6.53
CA ASN A 355 1.42 8.27 6.30
C ASN A 355 0.00 7.86 5.89
N GLU A 356 -0.16 6.56 5.61
CA GLU A 356 -1.44 5.96 5.23
C GLU A 356 -2.50 6.06 6.34
N PHE A 357 -2.13 5.95 7.61
CA PHE A 357 -3.08 6.04 8.74
C PHE A 357 -3.76 7.39 8.82
N VAL A 358 -3.02 8.47 8.58
CA VAL A 358 -3.57 9.84 8.58
C VAL A 358 -4.62 9.99 7.49
N VAL A 359 -4.32 9.50 6.28
CA VAL A 359 -5.26 9.54 5.15
C VAL A 359 -6.48 8.67 5.43
N MET A 360 -6.27 7.42 5.83
CA MET A 360 -7.37 6.50 6.15
C MET A 360 -8.27 7.08 7.24
N GLY A 361 -7.70 7.58 8.34
CA GLY A 361 -8.46 8.22 9.42
C GLY A 361 -9.24 9.45 8.97
N SER A 362 -8.70 10.27 8.07
CA SER A 362 -9.41 11.43 7.51
C SER A 362 -10.58 11.07 6.59
N MET A 363 -10.53 9.86 6.01
CA MET A 363 -11.50 9.35 5.04
C MET A 363 -12.51 8.36 5.63
N THR A 364 -12.28 7.78 6.82
CA THR A 364 -13.11 6.74 7.45
C THR A 364 -14.61 7.04 7.36
N ASN A 365 -15.04 8.23 7.77
CA ASN A 365 -16.45 8.62 7.77
C ASN A 365 -16.94 9.19 6.42
N LYS A 366 -16.07 9.30 5.42
CA LYS A 366 -16.37 9.91 4.12
C LYS A 366 -16.38 8.92 2.98
N ILE A 367 -15.55 7.88 3.08
CA ILE A 367 -15.28 6.95 1.96
C ILE A 367 -16.54 6.28 1.42
N ALA A 368 -17.52 5.95 2.28
CA ALA A 368 -18.77 5.32 1.90
C ALA A 368 -19.65 6.20 1.00
N HIS A 369 -19.44 7.51 0.97
CA HIS A 369 -20.21 8.44 0.14
C HIS A 369 -19.68 8.59 -1.30
N PHE A 370 -18.50 8.04 -1.58
CA PHE A 370 -17.90 8.06 -2.91
C PHE A 370 -18.33 6.86 -3.75
N THR A 371 -18.10 6.97 -5.06
CA THR A 371 -18.35 5.88 -5.99
C THR A 371 -17.49 4.65 -5.64
N PRO A 372 -17.96 3.42 -5.96
CA PRO A 372 -17.16 2.21 -5.75
C PRO A 372 -15.77 2.27 -6.38
N HIS A 373 -15.67 2.88 -7.58
CA HIS A 373 -14.39 3.10 -8.27
C HIS A 373 -13.43 3.97 -7.45
N PHE A 374 -13.91 5.13 -6.95
CA PHE A 374 -13.10 5.99 -6.09
C PHE A 374 -12.66 5.27 -4.81
N GLN A 375 -13.60 4.56 -4.15
CA GLN A 375 -13.28 3.76 -2.95
C GLN A 375 -12.16 2.76 -3.22
N ALA A 376 -12.24 2.04 -4.34
CA ALA A 376 -11.26 1.05 -4.74
C ALA A 376 -9.89 1.66 -4.99
N VAL A 377 -9.85 2.73 -5.79
CA VAL A 377 -8.60 3.40 -6.19
C VAL A 377 -7.92 4.05 -4.98
N LEU A 378 -8.67 4.83 -4.18
CA LEU A 378 -8.12 5.46 -2.97
C LEU A 378 -7.62 4.42 -1.98
N THR A 379 -8.46 3.44 -1.63
CA THR A 379 -8.08 2.41 -0.65
C THR A 379 -6.83 1.66 -1.09
N THR A 380 -6.77 1.25 -2.37
CA THR A 380 -5.59 0.55 -2.90
C THR A 380 -4.35 1.43 -2.90
N PHE A 381 -4.46 2.70 -3.29
CA PHE A 381 -3.34 3.64 -3.30
C PHE A 381 -2.77 3.86 -1.89
N VAL A 382 -3.63 4.02 -0.89
CA VAL A 382 -3.16 4.27 0.48
C VAL A 382 -2.64 3.02 1.16
N THR A 383 -3.06 1.83 0.71
CA THR A 383 -2.60 0.54 1.24
C THR A 383 -1.16 0.23 0.77
N SER A 384 -0.21 1.04 1.19
CA SER A 384 1.24 0.84 0.99
C SER A 384 2.02 1.80 1.88
N PHE A 385 3.25 1.44 2.26
CA PHE A 385 4.10 2.25 3.15
C PHE A 385 4.86 3.38 2.44
N ALA A 386 4.57 3.71 1.20
CA ALA A 386 5.24 4.75 0.43
C ALA A 386 5.01 6.16 1.03
N ASN A 387 5.85 6.55 1.99
CA ASN A 387 5.88 7.86 2.64
C ASN A 387 7.30 8.22 3.12
N PHE A 388 7.54 9.47 3.49
CA PHE A 388 8.87 9.92 3.95
C PHE A 388 9.28 9.30 5.29
N GLY A 389 8.34 8.96 6.17
CA GLY A 389 8.63 8.26 7.43
C GLY A 389 9.22 6.88 7.19
N THR A 390 8.61 6.11 6.29
CA THR A 390 9.09 4.78 5.88
C THR A 390 10.49 4.87 5.24
N LEU A 391 10.76 5.90 4.44
CA LEU A 391 12.08 6.13 3.86
C LEU A 391 13.16 6.20 4.95
N GLY A 392 12.91 6.97 6.02
CA GLY A 392 13.82 7.07 7.17
C GLY A 392 14.03 5.72 7.87
N MET A 393 12.96 4.94 8.04
CA MET A 393 13.03 3.61 8.65
C MET A 393 13.87 2.63 7.82
N ILE A 394 13.69 2.59 6.50
CA ILE A 394 14.43 1.71 5.59
C ILE A 394 15.92 2.05 5.61
N ILE A 395 16.29 3.32 5.45
CA ILE A 395 17.68 3.74 5.46
C ILE A 395 18.33 3.45 6.83
N GLY A 396 17.58 3.67 7.91
CA GLY A 396 18.01 3.37 9.28
C GLY A 396 18.23 1.87 9.49
N ALA A 397 17.34 1.01 8.97
CA ALA A 397 17.50 -0.44 9.04
C ALA A 397 18.75 -0.90 8.27
N PHE A 398 18.92 -0.49 7.03
CA PHE A 398 20.09 -0.85 6.23
C PHE A 398 21.42 -0.44 6.88
N LYS A 399 21.43 0.68 7.62
CA LYS A 399 22.65 1.14 8.35
C LYS A 399 23.18 0.11 9.33
N GLY A 400 22.31 -0.71 9.92
CA GLY A 400 22.70 -1.79 10.84
C GLY A 400 23.03 -3.13 10.16
N LEU A 401 22.52 -3.34 8.94
CA LEU A 401 22.49 -4.65 8.29
C LEU A 401 23.57 -4.84 7.22
N VAL A 402 24.02 -3.75 6.57
CA VAL A 402 25.01 -3.81 5.48
C VAL A 402 26.21 -2.93 5.78
N ASP A 403 27.26 -3.04 4.97
CA ASP A 403 28.43 -2.18 5.06
C ASP A 403 28.11 -0.70 4.78
N LYS A 404 28.98 0.19 5.29
CA LYS A 404 28.81 1.66 5.16
C LYS A 404 28.70 2.12 3.71
N GLU A 405 29.41 1.47 2.79
CA GLU A 405 29.43 1.86 1.38
C GLU A 405 28.12 1.53 0.70
N THR A 406 27.56 0.36 0.96
CA THR A 406 26.25 -0.08 0.49
C THR A 406 25.14 0.81 1.06
N ASN A 407 25.15 1.11 2.38
CA ASN A 407 24.17 2.00 2.98
C ASN A 407 24.24 3.42 2.38
N ASN A 408 25.45 3.97 2.16
CA ASN A 408 25.62 5.26 1.52
C ASN A 408 25.12 5.24 0.06
N TYR A 409 25.31 4.13 -0.66
CA TYR A 409 24.77 3.99 -2.01
C TYR A 409 23.25 4.03 -2.01
N ILE A 410 22.58 3.34 -1.10
CA ILE A 410 21.12 3.40 -0.94
C ILE A 410 20.67 4.82 -0.59
N ALA A 411 21.32 5.46 0.39
CA ALA A 411 20.99 6.81 0.82
C ALA A 411 21.14 7.87 -0.29
N ARG A 412 22.11 7.71 -1.20
CA ARG A 412 22.27 8.59 -2.38
C ARG A 412 21.18 8.35 -3.44
N ASN A 413 20.47 7.23 -3.39
CA ASN A 413 19.42 6.86 -4.33
C ASN A 413 18.00 7.02 -3.75
N ILE A 414 17.81 7.92 -2.77
CA ILE A 414 16.52 8.20 -2.12
C ILE A 414 15.40 8.46 -3.14
N GLY A 415 15.67 9.22 -4.20
CA GLY A 415 14.70 9.50 -5.25
C GLY A 415 14.15 8.24 -5.92
N TYR A 416 14.97 7.20 -6.07
CA TYR A 416 14.53 5.90 -6.60
C TYR A 416 13.63 5.15 -5.62
N LEU A 417 13.92 5.22 -4.31
CA LEU A 417 13.09 4.61 -3.29
C LEU A 417 11.69 5.25 -3.28
N VAL A 418 11.63 6.57 -3.20
CA VAL A 418 10.37 7.32 -3.18
C VAL A 418 9.58 7.09 -4.47
N LEU A 419 10.23 7.22 -5.63
CA LEU A 419 9.58 7.04 -6.91
C LEU A 419 9.04 5.61 -7.09
N SER A 420 9.81 4.58 -6.68
CA SER A 420 9.34 3.19 -6.76
C SER A 420 8.11 2.96 -5.91
N GLY A 421 8.09 3.47 -4.66
CA GLY A 421 6.93 3.35 -3.78
C GLY A 421 5.68 4.04 -4.33
N ILE A 422 5.84 5.26 -4.87
CA ILE A 422 4.74 5.98 -5.53
C ILE A 422 4.25 5.19 -6.74
N LEU A 423 5.16 4.72 -7.59
CA LEU A 423 4.84 4.01 -8.82
C LEU A 423 4.08 2.70 -8.54
N VAL A 424 4.48 1.95 -7.51
CA VAL A 424 3.76 0.75 -7.06
C VAL A 424 2.35 1.09 -6.62
N SER A 425 2.17 2.15 -5.82
CA SER A 425 0.85 2.60 -5.37
C SER A 425 -0.04 3.01 -6.55
N LEU A 426 0.52 3.73 -7.55
CA LEU A 426 -0.19 4.15 -8.77
C LEU A 426 -0.59 2.94 -9.63
N LEU A 427 0.34 2.02 -9.88
CA LEU A 427 0.09 0.81 -10.66
C LEU A 427 -0.98 -0.06 -9.99
N SER A 428 -0.90 -0.25 -8.69
CA SER A 428 -1.85 -1.08 -7.93
C SER A 428 -3.25 -0.48 -7.95
N ALA A 429 -3.37 0.82 -7.68
CA ALA A 429 -4.65 1.52 -7.73
C ALA A 429 -5.27 1.51 -9.13
N ALA A 430 -4.46 1.73 -10.18
CA ALA A 430 -4.93 1.66 -11.55
C ALA A 430 -5.38 0.24 -11.94
N MET A 431 -4.63 -0.82 -11.56
CA MET A 431 -5.00 -2.20 -11.85
C MET A 431 -6.30 -2.63 -11.15
N VAL A 432 -6.48 -2.26 -9.88
CA VAL A 432 -7.73 -2.51 -9.16
C VAL A 432 -8.87 -1.71 -9.77
N GLY A 433 -8.62 -0.46 -10.14
CA GLY A 433 -9.58 0.43 -10.80
C GLY A 433 -10.13 -0.11 -12.11
N LEU A 434 -9.40 -0.96 -12.86
CA LEU A 434 -9.89 -1.57 -14.10
C LEU A 434 -11.17 -2.39 -13.92
N PHE A 435 -11.40 -2.93 -12.73
CA PHE A 435 -12.47 -3.91 -12.46
C PHE A 435 -13.58 -3.41 -11.53
N VAL A 436 -13.56 -2.14 -11.15
CA VAL A 436 -14.56 -1.53 -10.25
C VAL A 436 -15.17 -0.30 -10.92
N TRP A 437 -16.37 -0.47 -11.51
CA TRP A 437 -17.10 0.61 -12.22
C TRP A 437 -18.56 0.69 -11.81
#